data_4b3fb8b76010c6656546b8eb8a89a3ff
#
_entry.id   4b3fb8b76010c6656546b8eb8a89a3ff
#
_cell.length_a   1.000
_cell.length_b   1.000
_cell.length_c   1.000
_cell.angle_alpha   90.00
_cell.angle_beta   90.00
_cell.angle_gamma   90.00
#
_symmetry.space_group_name_H-M   'P 1'
#
loop_
_entity.id
_entity.type
_entity.pdbx_description
1 polymer ?
#
loop_
_entity_poly.entity_id
_entity_poly.type
_entity_poly.pdbx_seq_one_letter_code
_entity_poly.pdbx_strand_id
1 'polypeptide(L)'
;MRILIVGVLNGYVSTAAKIALAKGAKVSNVDTIEEAMEALRSGKGSDLVMVDLKLNIKALVDSLEQERIFIPVVACGIAANPKEAADAIRHGAKEYIPLPPDPELIAAVLSAVAQEEKPFICNDPRMLSLVKLVDKIAPSEANVLITGESGTGKEVLAHYIHKKSKRANNPFISLNCAAIPENLLESELFGHEKGAFTGAVARRIGKFEEAEGGTLLLDEVTEMHPRLQAKLLRAIQERVIDRVGGSMPVKVNIRIIATSNRHMLDAVKANEFREDLYFRLNVVNAHIPPLRERVEDIVPLAQHFIEKYVAFNSLDNKKLSDSATQALRSHPWPGNVRELENSMHRAVLLSQDTMIKADDILGLSTQQKVQTVHDQEANPVLVGRKMSDV
;
A
#
# COMPACT_ATOMS: atom_id res chain seq x y z
N MET A 1 -10.74 -9.08 -9.49
CA MET A 1 -10.20 -7.87 -10.11
C MET A 1 -11.29 -7.16 -10.90
N ARG A 2 -11.41 -5.84 -10.79
CA ARG A 2 -12.37 -4.99 -11.51
C ARG A 2 -11.58 -4.12 -12.48
N ILE A 3 -12.00 -4.08 -13.73
CA ILE A 3 -11.34 -3.33 -14.80
C ILE A 3 -12.31 -2.31 -15.35
N LEU A 4 -11.89 -1.05 -15.43
CA LEU A 4 -12.59 0.01 -16.13
C LEU A 4 -11.91 0.27 -17.47
N ILE A 5 -12.63 0.06 -18.55
CA ILE A 5 -12.16 0.40 -19.90
C ILE A 5 -12.68 1.79 -20.25
N VAL A 6 -11.80 2.69 -20.69
CA VAL A 6 -12.12 4.07 -21.05
C VAL A 6 -11.82 4.29 -22.53
N GLY A 7 -12.86 4.63 -23.28
CA GLY A 7 -12.79 4.83 -24.72
C GLY A 7 -13.19 3.58 -25.52
N VAL A 8 -13.12 3.73 -26.83
CA VAL A 8 -13.64 2.72 -27.79
C VAL A 8 -12.60 1.65 -28.16
N LEU A 9 -11.34 1.80 -27.74
CA LEU A 9 -10.23 0.89 -28.07
C LEU A 9 -10.22 0.45 -29.55
N ASN A 10 -10.55 1.38 -30.47
CA ASN A 10 -10.72 1.12 -31.89
C ASN A 10 -11.65 -0.09 -32.23
N GLY A 11 -12.71 -0.31 -31.44
CA GLY A 11 -13.65 -1.42 -31.59
C GLY A 11 -13.26 -2.72 -30.90
N TYR A 12 -12.11 -2.77 -30.21
CA TYR A 12 -11.65 -3.97 -29.50
C TYR A 12 -12.13 -4.07 -28.07
N VAL A 13 -12.97 -3.14 -27.57
CA VAL A 13 -13.55 -3.18 -26.20
C VAL A 13 -14.14 -4.52 -25.87
N SER A 14 -14.99 -5.08 -26.77
CA SER A 14 -15.65 -6.37 -26.54
C SER A 14 -14.66 -7.54 -26.47
N THR A 15 -13.58 -7.48 -27.25
CA THR A 15 -12.52 -8.50 -27.26
C THR A 15 -11.67 -8.42 -25.99
N ALA A 16 -11.21 -7.23 -25.62
CA ALA A 16 -10.48 -6.99 -24.38
C ALA A 16 -11.31 -7.39 -23.15
N ALA A 17 -12.60 -7.02 -23.13
CA ALA A 17 -13.52 -7.38 -22.06
C ALA A 17 -13.73 -8.91 -21.98
N LYS A 18 -13.91 -9.61 -23.10
CA LYS A 18 -14.02 -11.08 -23.10
C LYS A 18 -12.79 -11.78 -22.57
N ILE A 19 -11.60 -11.32 -22.95
CA ILE A 19 -10.33 -11.88 -22.46
C ILE A 19 -10.21 -11.65 -20.95
N ALA A 20 -10.51 -10.45 -20.47
CA ALA A 20 -10.47 -10.11 -19.06
C ALA A 20 -11.52 -10.93 -18.24
N LEU A 21 -12.74 -11.07 -18.76
CA LEU A 21 -13.79 -11.89 -18.14
C LEU A 21 -13.39 -13.38 -18.06
N ALA A 22 -12.77 -13.91 -19.11
CA ALA A 22 -12.26 -15.29 -19.12
C ALA A 22 -11.18 -15.53 -18.05
N LYS A 23 -10.50 -14.48 -17.59
CA LYS A 23 -9.53 -14.49 -16.49
C LYS A 23 -10.16 -14.13 -15.13
N GLY A 24 -11.50 -14.09 -15.04
CA GLY A 24 -12.22 -13.84 -13.79
C GLY A 24 -12.32 -12.36 -13.38
N ALA A 25 -11.97 -11.43 -14.26
CA ALA A 25 -12.16 -10.01 -13.98
C ALA A 25 -13.62 -9.58 -14.21
N LYS A 26 -14.09 -8.58 -13.43
CA LYS A 26 -15.32 -7.84 -13.72
C LYS A 26 -14.95 -6.62 -14.55
N VAL A 27 -15.61 -6.44 -15.69
CA VAL A 27 -15.30 -5.34 -16.63
C VAL A 27 -16.47 -4.38 -16.72
N SER A 28 -16.18 -3.10 -16.64
CA SER A 28 -17.08 -1.99 -17.00
C SER A 28 -16.41 -1.15 -18.08
N ASN A 29 -17.17 -0.50 -18.92
CA ASN A 29 -16.66 0.40 -19.94
C ASN A 29 -17.42 1.73 -19.92
N VAL A 30 -16.70 2.78 -20.29
CA VAL A 30 -17.17 4.15 -20.47
C VAL A 30 -16.45 4.77 -21.66
N ASP A 31 -17.04 5.77 -22.29
CA ASP A 31 -16.49 6.31 -23.53
C ASP A 31 -15.58 7.53 -23.31
N THR A 32 -15.75 8.24 -22.20
CA THR A 32 -15.05 9.50 -21.90
C THR A 32 -14.31 9.45 -20.56
N ILE A 33 -13.38 10.38 -20.38
CA ILE A 33 -12.63 10.55 -19.12
C ILE A 33 -13.58 11.03 -18.01
N GLU A 34 -14.52 11.90 -18.34
CA GLU A 34 -15.51 12.45 -17.41
C GLU A 34 -16.38 11.33 -16.83
N GLU A 35 -16.90 10.45 -17.69
CA GLU A 35 -17.66 9.26 -17.28
C GLU A 35 -16.81 8.29 -16.46
N ALA A 36 -15.52 8.15 -16.80
CA ALA A 36 -14.60 7.33 -16.02
C ALA A 36 -14.44 7.88 -14.59
N MET A 37 -14.23 9.18 -14.46
CA MET A 37 -14.13 9.85 -13.17
C MET A 37 -15.44 9.72 -12.38
N GLU A 38 -16.60 9.86 -13.03
CA GLU A 38 -17.91 9.68 -12.39
C GLU A 38 -18.09 8.23 -11.92
N ALA A 39 -17.75 7.25 -12.75
CA ALA A 39 -17.81 5.83 -12.38
C ALA A 39 -16.93 5.51 -11.18
N LEU A 40 -15.71 6.08 -11.11
CA LEU A 40 -14.80 5.91 -9.99
C LEU A 40 -15.31 6.61 -8.73
N ARG A 41 -15.88 7.81 -8.83
CA ARG A 41 -16.52 8.54 -7.71
C ARG A 41 -17.75 7.83 -7.17
N SER A 42 -18.52 7.14 -8.02
CA SER A 42 -19.75 6.45 -7.63
C SER A 42 -19.51 5.15 -6.85
N GLY A 43 -18.23 4.78 -6.60
CA GLY A 43 -17.85 3.60 -5.82
C GLY A 43 -18.01 2.28 -6.52
N LYS A 44 -18.23 2.27 -7.81
CA LYS A 44 -18.16 1.01 -8.57
C LYS A 44 -16.77 0.40 -8.49
N GLY A 45 -15.78 1.18 -8.03
CA GLY A 45 -14.39 0.81 -7.76
C GLY A 45 -13.74 0.11 -8.96
N SER A 46 -12.50 0.41 -9.24
CA SER A 46 -11.72 -0.31 -10.24
C SER A 46 -10.34 -0.63 -9.68
N ASP A 47 -9.80 -1.77 -10.04
CA ASP A 47 -8.46 -2.19 -9.63
C ASP A 47 -7.44 -1.87 -10.74
N LEU A 48 -7.94 -1.58 -11.96
CA LEU A 48 -7.17 -1.22 -13.14
C LEU A 48 -8.02 -0.35 -14.08
N VAL A 49 -7.43 0.69 -14.66
CA VAL A 49 -8.00 1.46 -15.76
C VAL A 49 -7.25 1.16 -17.06
N MET A 50 -7.96 0.70 -18.09
CA MET A 50 -7.46 0.56 -19.46
C MET A 50 -7.98 1.73 -20.29
N VAL A 51 -7.08 2.56 -20.83
CA VAL A 51 -7.47 3.79 -21.54
C VAL A 51 -7.02 3.77 -22.99
N ASP A 52 -7.89 4.22 -23.90
CA ASP A 52 -7.56 4.40 -25.32
C ASP A 52 -6.52 5.53 -25.49
N LEU A 53 -5.44 5.26 -26.23
CA LEU A 53 -4.41 6.24 -26.57
C LEU A 53 -4.94 7.53 -27.22
N LYS A 54 -6.13 7.48 -27.84
CA LYS A 54 -6.77 8.66 -28.44
C LYS A 54 -7.27 9.66 -27.41
N LEU A 55 -7.44 9.22 -26.16
CA LEU A 55 -7.85 10.07 -25.07
C LEU A 55 -6.64 10.76 -24.41
N ASN A 56 -6.87 11.85 -23.73
CA ASN A 56 -5.81 12.58 -23.02
C ASN A 56 -5.43 11.86 -21.73
N ILE A 57 -4.47 10.93 -21.82
CA ILE A 57 -3.99 10.11 -20.69
C ILE A 57 -3.49 11.01 -19.55
N LYS A 58 -2.77 12.08 -19.88
CA LYS A 58 -2.27 13.02 -18.87
C LYS A 58 -3.43 13.64 -18.07
N ALA A 59 -4.48 14.11 -18.76
CA ALA A 59 -5.65 14.67 -18.07
C ALA A 59 -6.34 13.66 -17.14
N LEU A 60 -6.41 12.39 -17.56
CA LEU A 60 -6.95 11.32 -16.71
C LEU A 60 -6.07 11.10 -15.48
N VAL A 61 -4.76 10.97 -15.65
CA VAL A 61 -3.81 10.73 -14.54
C VAL A 61 -3.81 11.93 -13.60
N ASP A 62 -3.72 13.16 -14.11
CA ASP A 62 -3.77 14.38 -13.32
C ASP A 62 -5.09 14.47 -12.50
N SER A 63 -6.23 14.08 -13.10
CA SER A 63 -7.53 14.05 -12.41
C SER A 63 -7.57 12.99 -11.32
N LEU A 64 -7.03 11.80 -11.58
CA LEU A 64 -6.90 10.73 -10.59
C LEU A 64 -6.03 11.16 -9.40
N GLU A 65 -4.89 11.82 -9.68
CA GLU A 65 -4.00 12.34 -8.63
C GLU A 65 -4.64 13.46 -7.82
N GLN A 66 -5.30 14.41 -8.46
CA GLN A 66 -6.04 15.50 -7.79
C GLN A 66 -7.12 14.97 -6.87
N GLU A 67 -7.82 13.92 -7.30
CA GLU A 67 -8.86 13.27 -6.49
C GLU A 67 -8.30 12.15 -5.58
N ARG A 68 -6.97 11.95 -5.56
CA ARG A 68 -6.28 10.93 -4.76
C ARG A 68 -6.79 9.51 -5.01
N ILE A 69 -7.12 9.22 -6.24
CA ILE A 69 -7.54 7.88 -6.68
C ILE A 69 -6.29 7.16 -7.21
N PHE A 70 -5.74 6.24 -6.43
CA PHE A 70 -4.53 5.50 -6.78
C PHE A 70 -4.88 4.18 -7.48
N ILE A 71 -5.12 4.26 -8.79
CA ILE A 71 -5.42 3.10 -9.64
C ILE A 71 -4.41 3.08 -10.78
N PRO A 72 -3.78 1.91 -11.07
CA PRO A 72 -2.89 1.80 -12.21
C PRO A 72 -3.64 2.05 -13.53
N VAL A 73 -3.05 2.87 -14.38
CA VAL A 73 -3.55 3.20 -15.72
C VAL A 73 -2.72 2.47 -16.75
N VAL A 74 -3.36 1.70 -17.64
CA VAL A 74 -2.72 1.01 -18.76
C VAL A 74 -3.24 1.60 -20.05
N ALA A 75 -2.34 2.08 -20.90
CA ALA A 75 -2.68 2.63 -22.20
C ALA A 75 -2.86 1.53 -23.25
N CYS A 76 -3.85 1.68 -24.13
CA CYS A 76 -4.15 0.73 -25.19
C CYS A 76 -4.21 1.46 -26.55
N GLY A 77 -3.50 0.97 -27.57
CA GLY A 77 -3.51 1.60 -28.89
C GLY A 77 -3.16 0.68 -30.05
N ILE A 78 -3.59 1.04 -31.27
CA ILE A 78 -3.30 0.25 -32.48
C ILE A 78 -1.83 0.43 -32.84
N ALA A 79 -1.20 -0.74 -33.10
CA ALA A 79 0.09 -0.96 -33.74
C ALA A 79 1.13 0.15 -33.64
N ALA A 80 1.99 0.00 -32.63
CA ALA A 80 3.42 0.22 -32.71
C ALA A 80 3.92 1.52 -33.37
N ASN A 81 3.45 2.67 -32.90
CA ASN A 81 4.32 3.82 -32.86
C ASN A 81 5.06 3.80 -31.51
N PRO A 82 6.33 3.38 -31.46
CA PRO A 82 7.09 3.35 -30.19
C PRO A 82 7.10 4.70 -29.46
N LYS A 83 6.93 5.79 -30.21
CA LYS A 83 6.87 7.15 -29.68
C LYS A 83 5.58 7.39 -28.89
N GLU A 84 4.44 6.94 -29.41
CA GLU A 84 3.13 7.09 -28.70
C GLU A 84 3.07 6.24 -27.43
N ALA A 85 3.62 5.02 -27.47
CA ALA A 85 3.73 4.17 -26.28
C ALA A 85 4.64 4.83 -25.22
N ALA A 86 5.79 5.35 -25.63
CA ALA A 86 6.71 6.07 -24.75
C ALA A 86 6.09 7.35 -24.19
N ASP A 87 5.27 8.07 -24.97
CA ASP A 87 4.55 9.27 -24.52
C ASP A 87 3.45 8.91 -23.51
N ALA A 88 2.72 7.81 -23.71
CA ALA A 88 1.73 7.32 -22.76
C ALA A 88 2.36 7.01 -21.39
N ILE A 89 3.50 6.32 -21.37
CA ILE A 89 4.25 6.03 -20.14
C ILE A 89 4.73 7.34 -19.48
N ARG A 90 5.26 8.30 -20.24
CA ARG A 90 5.66 9.62 -19.72
C ARG A 90 4.50 10.41 -19.13
N HIS A 91 3.29 10.20 -19.64
CA HIS A 91 2.05 10.81 -19.12
C HIS A 91 1.42 10.06 -17.95
N GLY A 92 2.13 9.06 -17.38
CA GLY A 92 1.73 8.38 -16.14
C GLY A 92 1.01 7.05 -16.36
N ALA A 93 0.90 6.53 -17.59
CA ALA A 93 0.47 5.16 -17.79
C ALA A 93 1.55 4.20 -17.26
N LYS A 94 1.13 3.17 -16.51
CA LYS A 94 2.03 2.15 -15.93
C LYS A 94 2.53 1.17 -16.98
N GLU A 95 1.73 0.92 -18.01
CA GLU A 95 2.01 -0.07 -19.04
C GLU A 95 1.28 0.31 -20.34
N TYR A 96 1.71 -0.30 -21.46
CA TYR A 96 1.09 -0.15 -22.78
C TYR A 96 0.72 -1.49 -23.39
N ILE A 97 -0.52 -1.63 -23.88
CA ILE A 97 -1.01 -2.82 -24.59
C ILE A 97 -1.29 -2.46 -26.05
N PRO A 98 -0.59 -3.10 -27.02
CA PRO A 98 -0.91 -2.96 -28.42
C PRO A 98 -2.25 -3.63 -28.78
N LEU A 99 -2.99 -3.02 -29.70
CA LEU A 99 -4.22 -3.57 -30.26
C LEU A 99 -3.97 -4.11 -31.69
N PRO A 100 -4.57 -5.25 -32.11
CA PRO A 100 -5.53 -6.06 -31.37
C PRO A 100 -4.93 -6.71 -30.14
N PRO A 101 -5.72 -6.83 -29.04
CA PRO A 101 -5.19 -7.34 -27.79
C PRO A 101 -4.84 -8.81 -27.87
N ASP A 102 -3.59 -9.15 -27.56
CA ASP A 102 -3.14 -10.52 -27.39
C ASP A 102 -3.65 -11.07 -26.04
N PRO A 103 -4.34 -12.22 -26.00
CA PRO A 103 -4.80 -12.84 -24.75
C PRO A 103 -3.69 -13.13 -23.75
N GLU A 104 -2.49 -13.50 -24.22
CA GLU A 104 -1.35 -13.77 -23.35
C GLU A 104 -0.79 -12.47 -22.77
N LEU A 105 -0.71 -11.40 -23.57
CA LEU A 105 -0.25 -10.10 -23.12
C LEU A 105 -1.22 -9.46 -22.12
N ILE A 106 -2.53 -9.48 -22.40
CA ILE A 106 -3.53 -9.04 -21.41
C ILE A 106 -3.41 -9.85 -20.14
N ALA A 107 -3.30 -11.17 -20.23
CA ALA A 107 -3.14 -12.02 -19.06
C ALA A 107 -1.86 -11.69 -18.29
N ALA A 108 -0.74 -11.41 -18.97
CA ALA A 108 0.52 -10.99 -18.36
C ALA A 108 0.39 -9.64 -17.64
N VAL A 109 -0.21 -8.63 -18.29
CA VAL A 109 -0.44 -7.30 -17.68
C VAL A 109 -1.42 -7.39 -16.51
N LEU A 110 -2.51 -8.15 -16.65
CA LEU A 110 -3.45 -8.39 -15.55
C LEU A 110 -2.77 -9.12 -14.40
N SER A 111 -1.91 -10.09 -14.70
CA SER A 111 -1.10 -10.79 -13.71
C SER A 111 -0.07 -9.85 -13.08
N ALA A 112 0.62 -9.02 -13.83
CA ALA A 112 1.60 -8.06 -13.30
C ALA A 112 0.94 -7.01 -12.41
N VAL A 113 -0.25 -6.52 -12.78
CA VAL A 113 -1.03 -5.58 -11.96
C VAL A 113 -1.69 -6.28 -10.78
N ALA A 114 -2.14 -7.54 -10.94
CA ALA A 114 -2.66 -8.36 -9.85
C ALA A 114 -1.54 -8.94 -8.98
N GLN A 115 -0.35 -9.13 -9.54
CA GLN A 115 0.83 -9.69 -8.89
C GLN A 115 1.71 -8.64 -8.18
N GLU A 116 1.16 -7.59 -7.64
CA GLU A 116 1.66 -7.16 -6.34
C GLU A 116 1.14 -8.13 -5.25
N GLU A 117 1.11 -9.43 -5.55
CA GLU A 117 1.03 -10.44 -4.52
C GLU A 117 2.35 -10.40 -3.74
N LYS A 118 2.37 -9.58 -2.69
CA LYS A 118 3.45 -9.61 -1.71
C LYS A 118 3.42 -11.02 -1.09
N PRO A 119 4.30 -11.95 -1.49
CA PRO A 119 4.26 -13.30 -0.94
C PRO A 119 4.51 -13.21 0.57
N PHE A 120 3.71 -13.94 1.32
CA PHE A 120 3.89 -14.00 2.76
C PHE A 120 4.99 -15.04 3.07
N ILE A 121 6.25 -14.56 3.16
CA ILE A 121 7.43 -15.39 3.42
C ILE A 121 7.60 -15.49 4.93
N CYS A 122 7.56 -16.72 5.47
CA CYS A 122 7.78 -17.00 6.87
C CYS A 122 8.35 -18.41 7.05
N ASN A 123 9.50 -18.52 7.71
CA ASN A 123 10.18 -19.75 8.06
C ASN A 123 10.41 -19.84 9.57
N ASP A 124 10.45 -18.71 10.25
CA ASP A 124 10.68 -18.66 11.69
C ASP A 124 9.51 -19.29 12.46
N PRO A 125 9.76 -20.14 13.48
CA PRO A 125 8.71 -20.78 14.27
C PRO A 125 7.70 -19.83 14.91
N ARG A 126 8.09 -18.61 15.29
CA ARG A 126 7.20 -17.58 15.85
C ARG A 126 6.22 -17.10 14.80
N MET A 127 6.71 -16.83 13.57
CA MET A 127 5.86 -16.45 12.45
C MET A 127 4.94 -17.60 12.03
N LEU A 128 5.44 -18.83 11.98
CA LEU A 128 4.60 -20.01 11.67
C LEU A 128 3.49 -20.20 12.71
N SER A 129 3.75 -19.93 13.98
CA SER A 129 2.73 -19.96 15.04
C SER A 129 1.68 -18.86 14.84
N LEU A 130 2.10 -17.65 14.45
CA LEU A 130 1.20 -16.55 14.09
C LEU A 130 0.33 -16.90 12.88
N VAL A 131 0.92 -17.49 11.84
CA VAL A 131 0.17 -17.94 10.65
C VAL A 131 -0.88 -18.98 11.01
N LYS A 132 -0.56 -19.96 11.84
CA LYS A 132 -1.55 -20.96 12.33
C LYS A 132 -2.71 -20.31 13.07
N LEU A 133 -2.45 -19.28 13.89
CA LEU A 133 -3.51 -18.49 14.55
C LEU A 133 -4.35 -17.77 13.47
N VAL A 134 -3.70 -17.10 12.54
CA VAL A 134 -4.36 -16.35 11.46
C VAL A 134 -5.21 -17.26 10.58
N ASP A 135 -4.71 -18.42 10.17
CA ASP A 135 -5.48 -19.39 9.37
C ASP A 135 -6.75 -19.85 10.08
N LYS A 136 -6.70 -19.98 11.41
CA LYS A 136 -7.87 -20.35 12.22
C LYS A 136 -8.91 -19.23 12.30
N ILE A 137 -8.49 -17.97 12.38
CA ILE A 137 -9.40 -16.83 12.57
C ILE A 137 -9.82 -16.17 11.25
N ALA A 138 -9.05 -16.33 10.18
CA ALA A 138 -9.33 -15.69 8.89
C ALA A 138 -10.76 -15.97 8.36
N PRO A 139 -11.32 -17.20 8.46
CA PRO A 139 -12.68 -17.49 8.00
C PRO A 139 -13.79 -16.84 8.86
N SER A 140 -13.47 -16.26 10.03
CA SER A 140 -14.44 -15.59 10.90
C SER A 140 -14.69 -14.14 10.45
N GLU A 141 -15.77 -13.55 10.97
CA GLU A 141 -16.08 -12.12 10.77
C GLU A 141 -15.48 -11.22 11.86
N ALA A 142 -14.67 -11.78 12.76
CA ALA A 142 -14.07 -11.04 13.86
C ALA A 142 -13.09 -9.97 13.34
N ASN A 143 -13.10 -8.82 14.00
CA ASN A 143 -12.08 -7.79 13.78
C ASN A 143 -10.73 -8.30 14.26
N VAL A 144 -9.67 -7.92 13.55
CA VAL A 144 -8.29 -8.30 13.87
C VAL A 144 -7.46 -7.05 14.05
N LEU A 145 -6.78 -6.96 15.18
CA LEU A 145 -5.78 -5.93 15.43
C LEU A 145 -4.39 -6.52 15.22
N ILE A 146 -3.66 -5.99 14.25
CA ILE A 146 -2.28 -6.40 13.95
C ILE A 146 -1.34 -5.39 14.60
N THR A 147 -0.50 -5.86 15.52
CA THR A 147 0.49 -5.01 16.20
C THR A 147 1.91 -5.43 15.84
N GLY A 148 2.85 -4.49 15.92
CA GLY A 148 4.26 -4.72 15.64
C GLY A 148 4.96 -3.46 15.18
N GLU A 149 6.28 -3.44 15.27
CA GLU A 149 7.10 -2.30 14.87
C GLU A 149 6.87 -1.88 13.42
N SER A 150 7.25 -0.63 13.09
CA SER A 150 7.20 -0.17 11.69
C SER A 150 8.03 -1.06 10.78
N GLY A 151 7.55 -1.32 9.57
CA GLY A 151 8.27 -2.13 8.59
C GLY A 151 8.26 -3.64 8.84
N THR A 152 7.52 -4.18 9.82
CA THR A 152 7.46 -5.63 10.10
C THR A 152 6.61 -6.44 9.12
N GLY A 153 5.79 -5.79 8.27
CA GLY A 153 4.94 -6.45 7.29
C GLY A 153 3.47 -6.57 7.71
N LYS A 154 2.97 -5.66 8.55
CA LYS A 154 1.57 -5.66 9.03
C LYS A 154 0.54 -5.64 7.89
N GLU A 155 0.78 -4.85 6.85
CA GLU A 155 -0.08 -4.79 5.67
C GLU A 155 -0.11 -6.12 4.91
N VAL A 156 1.05 -6.78 4.76
CA VAL A 156 1.14 -8.10 4.09
C VAL A 156 0.35 -9.15 4.85
N LEU A 157 0.41 -9.14 6.19
CA LEU A 157 -0.39 -10.03 7.03
C LEU A 157 -1.89 -9.72 6.90
N ALA A 158 -2.29 -8.44 6.82
CA ALA A 158 -3.69 -8.05 6.61
C ALA A 158 -4.23 -8.58 5.27
N HIS A 159 -3.45 -8.47 4.20
CA HIS A 159 -3.78 -9.07 2.90
C HIS A 159 -3.91 -10.59 2.98
N TYR A 160 -2.98 -11.24 3.69
CA TYR A 160 -3.04 -12.68 3.90
C TYR A 160 -4.32 -13.10 4.63
N ILE A 161 -4.72 -12.39 5.71
CA ILE A 161 -5.98 -12.62 6.43
C ILE A 161 -7.19 -12.49 5.49
N HIS A 162 -7.22 -11.44 4.68
CA HIS A 162 -8.31 -11.22 3.72
C HIS A 162 -8.41 -12.36 2.71
N LYS A 163 -7.29 -12.77 2.10
CA LYS A 163 -7.24 -13.88 1.12
C LYS A 163 -7.70 -15.22 1.69
N LYS A 164 -7.47 -15.46 2.98
CA LYS A 164 -7.93 -16.67 3.68
C LYS A 164 -9.35 -16.56 4.26
N SER A 165 -9.99 -15.41 4.09
CA SER A 165 -11.34 -15.16 4.61
C SER A 165 -12.44 -15.60 3.64
N LYS A 166 -13.68 -15.64 4.14
CA LYS A 166 -14.88 -15.82 3.31
C LYS A 166 -15.12 -14.66 2.34
N ARG A 167 -14.43 -13.53 2.55
CA ARG A 167 -14.52 -12.31 1.73
C ARG A 167 -13.38 -12.17 0.73
N ALA A 168 -12.58 -13.21 0.48
CA ALA A 168 -11.38 -13.19 -0.37
C ALA A 168 -11.64 -12.66 -1.80
N ASN A 169 -12.86 -12.87 -2.33
CA ASN A 169 -13.26 -12.41 -3.67
C ASN A 169 -13.95 -11.03 -3.67
N ASN A 170 -14.08 -10.40 -2.50
CA ASN A 170 -14.71 -9.09 -2.33
C ASN A 170 -13.64 -8.00 -2.20
N PRO A 171 -14.02 -6.69 -2.21
CA PRO A 171 -13.05 -5.61 -2.11
C PRO A 171 -12.17 -5.70 -0.85
N PHE A 172 -10.88 -5.45 -1.02
CA PHE A 172 -9.95 -5.14 0.05
C PHE A 172 -9.52 -3.68 -0.10
N ILE A 173 -9.99 -2.85 0.80
CA ILE A 173 -9.71 -1.41 0.78
C ILE A 173 -8.77 -1.11 1.94
N SER A 174 -7.66 -0.43 1.67
CA SER A 174 -6.72 0.02 2.71
C SER A 174 -6.71 1.54 2.81
N LEU A 175 -6.57 2.03 4.04
CA LEU A 175 -6.40 3.43 4.34
C LEU A 175 -5.34 3.60 5.41
N ASN A 176 -4.31 4.39 5.14
CA ASN A 176 -3.31 4.76 6.14
C ASN A 176 -3.76 6.04 6.86
N CYS A 177 -4.06 5.91 8.17
CA CYS A 177 -4.57 7.02 8.98
C CYS A 177 -3.51 8.10 9.26
N ALA A 178 -2.22 7.74 9.22
CA ALA A 178 -1.12 8.69 9.42
C ALA A 178 -0.78 9.50 8.17
N ALA A 179 -1.09 8.98 6.98
CA ALA A 179 -0.71 9.61 5.71
C ALA A 179 -1.66 10.75 5.29
N ILE A 180 -2.84 10.86 5.90
CA ILE A 180 -3.90 11.79 5.49
C ILE A 180 -4.11 12.85 6.58
N PRO A 181 -4.11 14.15 6.24
CA PRO A 181 -4.46 15.19 7.18
C PRO A 181 -5.83 14.97 7.83
N GLU A 182 -5.97 15.30 9.12
CA GLU A 182 -7.15 15.02 9.94
C GLU A 182 -8.47 15.47 9.28
N ASN A 183 -8.50 16.69 8.75
CA ASN A 183 -9.67 17.30 8.10
C ASN A 183 -10.11 16.57 6.83
N LEU A 184 -9.21 15.83 6.19
CA LEU A 184 -9.50 15.05 5.00
C LEU A 184 -9.81 13.58 5.34
N LEU A 185 -9.23 13.05 6.42
CA LEU A 185 -9.38 11.67 6.84
C LEU A 185 -10.86 11.31 7.09
N GLU A 186 -11.62 12.22 7.67
CA GLU A 186 -13.05 12.04 7.89
C GLU A 186 -13.81 11.85 6.59
N SER A 187 -13.55 12.72 5.62
CA SER A 187 -14.17 12.67 4.29
C SER A 187 -13.73 11.43 3.50
N GLU A 188 -12.47 11.02 3.61
CA GLU A 188 -11.98 9.79 2.98
C GLU A 188 -12.63 8.54 3.58
N LEU A 189 -12.77 8.48 4.90
CA LEU A 189 -13.38 7.33 5.58
C LEU A 189 -14.88 7.22 5.30
N PHE A 190 -15.62 8.29 5.57
CA PHE A 190 -17.09 8.27 5.62
C PHE A 190 -17.76 8.87 4.38
N GLY A 191 -16.99 9.51 3.49
CA GLY A 191 -17.54 10.24 2.34
C GLY A 191 -18.16 11.60 2.72
N HIS A 192 -18.58 12.34 1.73
CA HIS A 192 -19.21 13.63 1.93
C HIS A 192 -20.34 13.90 0.91
N GLU A 193 -21.31 14.72 1.31
CA GLU A 193 -22.31 15.25 0.42
C GLU A 193 -21.80 16.54 -0.24
N LYS A 194 -22.40 16.91 -1.38
CA LYS A 194 -22.11 18.17 -2.06
C LYS A 194 -22.34 19.35 -1.11
N GLY A 195 -21.37 20.26 -1.02
CA GLY A 195 -21.43 21.45 -0.16
C GLY A 195 -21.09 21.20 1.31
N ALA A 196 -20.61 20.02 1.71
CA ALA A 196 -20.28 19.68 3.10
C ALA A 196 -19.15 20.55 3.68
N PHE A 197 -18.24 21.02 2.83
CA PHE A 197 -17.14 21.93 3.18
C PHE A 197 -16.67 22.71 1.94
N THR A 198 -15.83 23.72 2.15
CA THR A 198 -15.27 24.53 1.05
C THR A 198 -14.42 23.61 0.14
N GLY A 199 -14.88 23.43 -1.11
CA GLY A 199 -14.27 22.51 -2.08
C GLY A 199 -15.03 21.18 -2.30
N ALA A 200 -16.11 20.91 -1.55
CA ALA A 200 -16.99 19.76 -1.81
C ALA A 200 -17.93 20.04 -3.00
N VAL A 201 -17.39 20.04 -4.21
CA VAL A 201 -18.12 20.38 -5.45
C VAL A 201 -19.12 19.29 -5.83
N ALA A 202 -18.83 18.03 -5.52
CA ALA A 202 -19.66 16.87 -5.81
C ALA A 202 -19.76 15.97 -4.57
N ARG A 203 -20.79 15.11 -4.53
CA ARG A 203 -20.86 14.02 -3.55
C ARG A 203 -19.76 13.00 -3.83
N ARG A 204 -19.10 12.50 -2.77
CA ARG A 204 -18.13 11.41 -2.84
C ARG A 204 -18.44 10.36 -1.78
N ILE A 205 -18.35 9.08 -2.16
CA ILE A 205 -18.46 7.97 -1.22
C ILE A 205 -17.15 7.79 -0.47
N GLY A 206 -17.25 7.27 0.77
CA GLY A 206 -16.09 7.00 1.60
C GLY A 206 -15.59 5.56 1.51
N LYS A 207 -14.42 5.30 2.10
CA LYS A 207 -13.79 3.97 2.13
C LYS A 207 -14.65 2.90 2.81
N PHE A 208 -15.50 3.28 3.74
CA PHE A 208 -16.49 2.37 4.33
C PHE A 208 -17.49 1.86 3.31
N GLU A 209 -17.99 2.72 2.42
CA GLU A 209 -18.90 2.34 1.35
C GLU A 209 -18.18 1.58 0.23
N GLU A 210 -16.95 1.99 -0.12
CA GLU A 210 -16.13 1.29 -1.12
C GLU A 210 -15.80 -0.16 -0.70
N ALA A 211 -15.66 -0.40 0.60
CA ALA A 211 -15.36 -1.70 1.17
C ALA A 211 -16.61 -2.60 1.37
N GLU A 212 -17.80 -2.18 0.92
CA GLU A 212 -19.04 -2.91 1.14
C GLU A 212 -18.95 -4.37 0.70
N GLY A 213 -19.38 -5.29 1.59
CA GLY A 213 -19.26 -6.73 1.41
C GLY A 213 -17.83 -7.28 1.61
N GLY A 214 -16.81 -6.42 1.67
CA GLY A 214 -15.39 -6.75 1.70
C GLY A 214 -14.71 -6.54 3.05
N THR A 215 -13.45 -6.11 2.99
CA THR A 215 -12.59 -5.85 4.15
C THR A 215 -12.00 -4.45 4.06
N LEU A 216 -12.05 -3.69 5.15
CA LEU A 216 -11.39 -2.40 5.31
C LEU A 216 -10.17 -2.57 6.23
N LEU A 217 -8.99 -2.24 5.72
CA LEU A 217 -7.76 -2.13 6.49
C LEU A 217 -7.56 -0.68 6.93
N LEU A 218 -7.52 -0.47 8.24
CA LEU A 218 -7.16 0.81 8.87
C LEU A 218 -5.70 0.70 9.36
N ASP A 219 -4.77 1.23 8.56
CA ASP A 219 -3.35 1.19 8.89
C ASP A 219 -2.99 2.36 9.81
N GLU A 220 -2.18 2.08 10.84
CA GLU A 220 -1.76 3.03 11.88
C GLU A 220 -2.94 3.74 12.57
N VAL A 221 -3.93 2.95 13.05
CA VAL A 221 -5.17 3.45 13.64
C VAL A 221 -4.96 4.33 14.87
N THR A 222 -3.83 4.21 15.57
CA THR A 222 -3.45 5.05 16.72
C THR A 222 -3.18 6.50 16.36
N GLU A 223 -2.95 6.81 15.08
CA GLU A 223 -2.74 8.17 14.60
C GLU A 223 -4.06 8.90 14.30
N MET A 224 -5.19 8.21 14.47
CA MET A 224 -6.51 8.80 14.27
C MET A 224 -6.89 9.74 15.42
N HIS A 225 -7.33 10.96 15.07
CA HIS A 225 -7.80 11.92 16.06
C HIS A 225 -9.01 11.40 16.87
N PRO A 226 -9.12 11.69 18.18
CA PRO A 226 -10.17 11.17 19.06
C PRO A 226 -11.62 11.38 18.57
N ARG A 227 -11.89 12.48 17.86
CA ARG A 227 -13.23 12.74 17.27
C ARG A 227 -13.61 11.69 16.23
N LEU A 228 -12.64 11.26 15.39
CA LEU A 228 -12.87 10.24 14.37
C LEU A 228 -12.97 8.85 14.99
N GLN A 229 -12.27 8.60 16.08
CA GLN A 229 -12.37 7.36 16.82
C GLN A 229 -13.81 7.11 17.32
N ALA A 230 -14.55 8.16 17.75
CA ALA A 230 -15.95 8.03 18.15
C ALA A 230 -16.87 7.65 16.96
N LYS A 231 -16.64 8.24 15.78
CA LYS A 231 -17.38 7.88 14.56
C LYS A 231 -17.05 6.47 14.08
N LEU A 232 -15.78 6.08 14.16
CA LEU A 232 -15.33 4.72 13.86
C LEU A 232 -16.00 3.70 14.80
N LEU A 233 -16.05 3.98 16.09
CA LEU A 233 -16.71 3.11 17.07
C LEU A 233 -18.18 2.88 16.68
N ARG A 234 -18.91 3.95 16.34
CA ARG A 234 -20.31 3.85 15.89
C ARG A 234 -20.44 3.00 14.64
N ALA A 235 -19.57 3.21 13.64
CA ALA A 235 -19.55 2.43 12.41
C ALA A 235 -19.34 0.93 12.66
N ILE A 236 -18.47 0.58 13.63
CA ILE A 236 -18.21 -0.82 14.01
C ILE A 236 -19.38 -1.44 14.78
N GLN A 237 -20.01 -0.69 15.69
CA GLN A 237 -21.07 -1.20 16.58
C GLN A 237 -22.42 -1.29 15.89
N GLU A 238 -22.81 -0.20 15.21
CA GLU A 238 -24.13 -0.06 14.59
C GLU A 238 -24.15 -0.52 13.13
N ARG A 239 -22.98 -0.73 12.52
CA ARG A 239 -22.82 -0.99 11.07
C ARG A 239 -23.48 0.08 10.19
N VAL A 240 -23.38 1.32 10.65
CA VAL A 240 -23.95 2.49 10.01
C VAL A 240 -22.94 3.62 10.05
N ILE A 241 -22.85 4.37 8.97
CA ILE A 241 -22.03 5.57 8.84
C ILE A 241 -22.87 6.77 8.43
N ASP A 242 -22.42 7.96 8.80
CA ASP A 242 -22.98 9.22 8.33
C ASP A 242 -21.92 9.94 7.47
N ARG A 243 -22.31 10.34 6.25
CA ARG A 243 -21.42 11.15 5.40
C ARG A 243 -21.26 12.55 5.99
N VAL A 244 -20.12 13.17 5.75
CA VAL A 244 -19.89 14.56 6.16
C VAL A 244 -20.91 15.47 5.45
N GLY A 245 -21.63 16.28 6.22
CA GLY A 245 -22.73 17.13 5.71
C GLY A 245 -24.01 16.37 5.32
N GLY A 246 -24.06 15.06 5.51
CA GLY A 246 -25.24 14.24 5.24
C GLY A 246 -26.11 14.03 6.49
N SER A 247 -27.41 13.83 6.29
CA SER A 247 -28.38 13.51 7.34
C SER A 247 -28.92 12.08 7.27
N MET A 248 -28.62 11.35 6.19
CA MET A 248 -29.12 9.99 5.98
C MET A 248 -28.03 8.96 6.33
N PRO A 249 -28.29 8.09 7.33
CA PRO A 249 -27.36 7.03 7.68
C PRO A 249 -27.27 5.98 6.57
N VAL A 250 -26.04 5.50 6.32
CA VAL A 250 -25.73 4.47 5.32
C VAL A 250 -25.32 3.19 6.04
N LYS A 251 -26.03 2.08 5.77
CA LYS A 251 -25.67 0.77 6.30
C LYS A 251 -24.46 0.23 5.58
N VAL A 252 -23.53 -0.38 6.33
CA VAL A 252 -22.30 -0.99 5.80
C VAL A 252 -22.08 -2.39 6.39
N ASN A 253 -21.71 -3.33 5.53
CA ASN A 253 -21.37 -4.69 5.94
C ASN A 253 -19.92 -4.99 5.57
N ILE A 254 -19.00 -4.55 6.42
CA ILE A 254 -17.58 -4.71 6.21
C ILE A 254 -16.93 -5.49 7.35
N ARG A 255 -15.81 -6.16 7.05
CA ARG A 255 -14.88 -6.68 8.06
C ARG A 255 -13.78 -5.68 8.27
N ILE A 256 -13.38 -5.40 9.52
CA ILE A 256 -12.30 -4.47 9.82
C ILE A 256 -11.05 -5.24 10.25
N ILE A 257 -9.92 -4.85 9.66
CA ILE A 257 -8.58 -5.18 10.13
C ILE A 257 -7.91 -3.84 10.47
N ALA A 258 -7.35 -3.72 11.66
CA ALA A 258 -6.63 -2.51 12.08
C ALA A 258 -5.17 -2.84 12.35
N THR A 259 -4.27 -1.87 12.12
CA THR A 259 -2.85 -2.03 12.48
C THR A 259 -2.42 -0.93 13.45
N SER A 260 -1.41 -1.21 14.25
CA SER A 260 -0.72 -0.24 15.08
C SER A 260 0.77 -0.58 15.19
N ASN A 261 1.61 0.44 15.16
CA ASN A 261 3.03 0.37 15.48
C ASN A 261 3.32 0.78 16.95
N ARG A 262 2.32 1.31 17.65
CA ARG A 262 2.41 1.71 19.08
C ARG A 262 1.84 0.63 19.98
N HIS A 263 2.25 0.68 21.24
CA HIS A 263 1.65 -0.15 22.28
C HIS A 263 0.26 0.41 22.64
N MET A 264 -0.79 -0.29 22.21
CA MET A 264 -2.18 0.19 22.29
C MET A 264 -2.63 0.56 23.70
N LEU A 265 -2.26 -0.25 24.72
CA LEU A 265 -2.64 0.02 26.12
C LEU A 265 -2.00 1.29 26.67
N ASP A 266 -0.81 1.66 26.19
CA ASP A 266 -0.18 2.90 26.62
C ASP A 266 -0.86 4.11 25.96
N ALA A 267 -1.28 4.00 24.70
CA ALA A 267 -2.08 5.04 24.03
C ALA A 267 -3.46 5.22 24.71
N VAL A 268 -4.08 4.14 25.20
CA VAL A 268 -5.32 4.22 25.99
C VAL A 268 -5.08 4.92 27.32
N LYS A 269 -4.04 4.56 28.06
CA LYS A 269 -3.68 5.21 29.33
C LYS A 269 -3.36 6.70 29.17
N ALA A 270 -2.74 7.08 28.04
CA ALA A 270 -2.45 8.46 27.69
C ALA A 270 -3.67 9.25 27.19
N ASN A 271 -4.87 8.63 27.11
CA ASN A 271 -6.08 9.19 26.50
C ASN A 271 -5.92 9.61 25.03
N GLU A 272 -4.92 9.08 24.32
CA GLU A 272 -4.73 9.27 22.89
C GLU A 272 -5.62 8.33 22.07
N PHE A 273 -6.00 7.18 22.67
CA PHE A 273 -6.89 6.20 22.06
C PHE A 273 -8.02 5.80 23.01
N ARG A 274 -9.25 5.72 22.50
CA ARG A 274 -10.42 5.36 23.30
C ARG A 274 -10.40 3.88 23.68
N GLU A 275 -10.65 3.60 24.94
CA GLU A 275 -10.68 2.23 25.46
C GLU A 275 -11.82 1.39 24.86
N ASP A 276 -13.01 1.99 24.67
CA ASP A 276 -14.16 1.31 24.07
C ASP A 276 -13.88 0.89 22.61
N LEU A 277 -13.22 1.73 21.84
CA LEU A 277 -12.79 1.42 20.47
C LEU A 277 -11.71 0.33 20.45
N TYR A 278 -10.74 0.40 21.37
CA TYR A 278 -9.71 -0.62 21.49
C TYR A 278 -10.31 -2.02 21.65
N PHE A 279 -11.25 -2.22 22.58
CA PHE A 279 -11.89 -3.53 22.77
C PHE A 279 -12.73 -3.99 21.58
N ARG A 280 -13.25 -3.08 20.77
CA ARG A 280 -14.00 -3.42 19.57
C ARG A 280 -13.10 -3.79 18.38
N LEU A 281 -11.91 -3.23 18.29
CA LEU A 281 -10.91 -3.58 17.28
C LEU A 281 -10.12 -4.82 17.69
N ASN A 282 -9.75 -4.94 18.94
CA ASN A 282 -8.92 -6.01 19.49
C ASN A 282 -9.73 -7.26 19.90
N VAL A 283 -10.57 -7.78 19.01
CA VAL A 283 -11.24 -9.07 19.24
C VAL A 283 -10.23 -10.20 19.14
N VAL A 284 -9.33 -10.13 18.17
CA VAL A 284 -8.15 -10.99 18.05
C VAL A 284 -6.93 -10.12 17.81
N ASN A 285 -5.88 -10.34 18.62
CA ASN A 285 -4.59 -9.69 18.45
C ASN A 285 -3.65 -10.60 17.66
N ALA A 286 -3.06 -10.04 16.60
CA ALA A 286 -2.00 -10.68 15.79
C ALA A 286 -0.72 -9.86 15.92
N HIS A 287 0.18 -10.26 16.83
CA HIS A 287 1.44 -9.56 17.04
C HIS A 287 2.53 -10.09 16.13
N ILE A 288 3.12 -9.20 15.30
CA ILE A 288 4.27 -9.54 14.44
C ILE A 288 5.55 -9.18 15.18
N PRO A 289 6.42 -10.17 15.46
CA PRO A 289 7.72 -9.89 16.09
C PRO A 289 8.62 -9.07 15.17
N PRO A 290 9.52 -8.25 15.72
CA PRO A 290 10.51 -7.52 14.94
C PRO A 290 11.47 -8.51 14.23
N LEU A 291 12.08 -8.07 13.13
CA LEU A 291 12.89 -8.96 12.27
C LEU A 291 14.08 -9.59 13.01
N ARG A 292 14.69 -8.87 13.95
CA ARG A 292 15.76 -9.37 14.83
C ARG A 292 15.34 -10.57 15.71
N GLU A 293 14.05 -10.76 15.95
CA GLU A 293 13.52 -11.89 16.72
C GLU A 293 13.09 -13.07 15.83
N ARG A 294 13.07 -12.92 14.51
CA ARG A 294 12.71 -13.95 13.54
C ARG A 294 13.83 -14.15 12.50
N VAL A 295 14.99 -14.53 13.01
CA VAL A 295 16.24 -14.61 12.24
C VAL A 295 16.14 -15.56 11.04
N GLU A 296 15.32 -16.62 11.16
CA GLU A 296 15.12 -17.60 10.08
C GLU A 296 14.39 -17.01 8.86
N ASP A 297 13.70 -15.87 9.00
CA ASP A 297 13.02 -15.20 7.91
C ASP A 297 13.96 -14.27 7.12
N ILE A 298 15.10 -13.84 7.70
CA ILE A 298 15.96 -12.80 7.12
C ILE A 298 16.48 -13.21 5.75
N VAL A 299 17.09 -14.40 5.66
CA VAL A 299 17.74 -14.86 4.41
C VAL A 299 16.70 -15.15 3.31
N PRO A 300 15.58 -15.84 3.59
CA PRO A 300 14.51 -16.03 2.60
C PRO A 300 13.91 -14.70 2.09
N LEU A 301 13.71 -13.73 2.98
CA LEU A 301 13.24 -12.40 2.59
C LEU A 301 14.26 -11.67 1.73
N ALA A 302 15.55 -11.70 2.11
CA ALA A 302 16.62 -11.09 1.33
C ALA A 302 16.72 -11.70 -0.07
N GLN A 303 16.66 -13.04 -0.17
CA GLN A 303 16.68 -13.75 -1.46
C GLN A 303 15.52 -13.32 -2.35
N HIS A 304 14.30 -13.27 -1.79
CA HIS A 304 13.11 -12.80 -2.50
C HIS A 304 13.28 -11.37 -3.03
N PHE A 305 13.80 -10.44 -2.23
CA PHE A 305 14.02 -9.07 -2.67
C PHE A 305 15.11 -8.97 -3.74
N ILE A 306 16.16 -9.77 -3.66
CA ILE A 306 17.19 -9.85 -4.72
C ILE A 306 16.53 -10.28 -6.03
N GLU A 307 15.79 -11.39 -6.03
CA GLU A 307 15.07 -11.89 -7.22
C GLU A 307 14.12 -10.84 -7.80
N LYS A 308 13.34 -10.19 -6.93
CA LYS A 308 12.42 -9.10 -7.31
C LYS A 308 13.15 -7.97 -8.02
N TYR A 309 14.25 -7.47 -7.45
CA TYR A 309 14.94 -6.30 -7.99
C TYR A 309 15.88 -6.63 -9.16
N VAL A 310 16.40 -7.85 -9.24
CA VAL A 310 17.08 -8.37 -10.43
C VAL A 310 16.11 -8.38 -11.62
N ALA A 311 14.90 -8.93 -11.43
CA ALA A 311 13.87 -8.96 -12.47
C ALA A 311 13.40 -7.55 -12.84
N PHE A 312 13.15 -6.68 -11.85
CA PHE A 312 12.66 -5.30 -12.06
C PHE A 312 13.65 -4.44 -12.86
N ASN A 313 14.97 -4.61 -12.61
CA ASN A 313 16.02 -3.84 -13.29
C ASN A 313 16.60 -4.57 -14.51
N SER A 314 16.07 -5.74 -14.91
CA SER A 314 16.57 -6.56 -16.02
C SER A 314 18.07 -6.85 -15.91
N LEU A 315 18.55 -7.13 -14.70
CA LEU A 315 19.95 -7.45 -14.42
C LEU A 315 20.18 -8.96 -14.43
N ASP A 316 21.47 -9.36 -14.52
CA ASP A 316 21.87 -10.74 -14.36
C ASP A 316 21.56 -11.25 -12.94
N ASN A 317 21.28 -12.54 -12.84
CA ASN A 317 20.91 -13.16 -11.58
C ASN A 317 22.04 -13.02 -10.55
N LYS A 318 21.70 -12.52 -9.37
CA LYS A 318 22.65 -12.30 -8.26
C LYS A 318 22.34 -13.24 -7.09
N LYS A 319 23.38 -13.62 -6.34
CA LYS A 319 23.28 -14.52 -5.18
C LYS A 319 24.00 -13.92 -3.97
N LEU A 320 23.54 -14.27 -2.79
CA LEU A 320 24.23 -13.92 -1.55
C LEU A 320 25.49 -14.76 -1.36
N SER A 321 26.59 -14.14 -0.97
CA SER A 321 27.77 -14.83 -0.48
C SER A 321 27.55 -15.31 0.97
N ASP A 322 28.42 -16.22 1.46
CA ASP A 322 28.36 -16.65 2.86
C ASP A 322 28.60 -15.47 3.82
N SER A 323 29.52 -14.57 3.47
CA SER A 323 29.83 -13.38 4.26
C SER A 323 28.60 -12.42 4.31
N ALA A 324 27.87 -12.25 3.19
CA ALA A 324 26.64 -11.47 3.14
C ALA A 324 25.55 -12.11 4.01
N THR A 325 25.40 -13.43 3.92
CA THR A 325 24.42 -14.19 4.72
C THR A 325 24.67 -14.03 6.21
N GLN A 326 25.93 -14.10 6.64
CA GLN A 326 26.32 -13.91 8.04
C GLN A 326 26.05 -12.44 8.49
N ALA A 327 26.40 -11.47 7.65
CA ALA A 327 26.14 -10.05 7.91
C ALA A 327 24.63 -9.76 8.08
N LEU A 328 23.81 -10.31 7.19
CA LEU A 328 22.35 -10.18 7.27
C LEU A 328 21.77 -10.71 8.59
N ARG A 329 22.23 -11.89 9.05
CA ARG A 329 21.76 -12.52 10.29
C ARG A 329 22.21 -11.78 11.55
N SER A 330 23.36 -11.10 11.52
CA SER A 330 23.92 -10.39 12.66
C SER A 330 23.42 -8.95 12.79
N HIS A 331 22.83 -8.38 11.74
CA HIS A 331 22.33 -7.00 11.76
C HIS A 331 21.02 -6.88 12.55
N PRO A 332 20.83 -5.82 13.37
CA PRO A 332 19.67 -5.68 14.26
C PRO A 332 18.36 -5.26 13.54
N TRP A 333 18.43 -4.78 12.31
CA TRP A 333 17.30 -4.37 11.45
C TRP A 333 16.28 -3.46 12.17
N PRO A 334 16.67 -2.26 12.64
CA PRO A 334 15.74 -1.34 13.31
C PRO A 334 14.54 -0.94 12.44
N GLY A 335 14.72 -0.85 11.12
CA GLY A 335 13.64 -0.61 10.15
C GLY A 335 12.98 -1.90 9.64
N ASN A 336 13.29 -3.06 10.26
CA ASN A 336 12.70 -4.35 9.96
C ASN A 336 12.77 -4.75 8.48
N VAL A 337 11.70 -5.31 7.91
CA VAL A 337 11.64 -5.80 6.53
C VAL A 337 11.77 -4.65 5.52
N ARG A 338 11.28 -3.45 5.85
CA ARG A 338 11.40 -2.27 4.98
C ARG A 338 12.88 -1.86 4.81
N GLU A 339 13.66 -1.91 5.88
CA GLU A 339 15.11 -1.65 5.82
C GLU A 339 15.84 -2.75 5.05
N LEU A 340 15.50 -4.01 5.30
CA LEU A 340 16.05 -5.16 4.57
C LEU A 340 15.78 -5.04 3.07
N GLU A 341 14.53 -4.75 2.67
CA GLU A 341 14.13 -4.55 1.27
C GLU A 341 14.96 -3.45 0.60
N ASN A 342 15.07 -2.28 1.24
CA ASN A 342 15.87 -1.17 0.74
C ASN A 342 17.36 -1.52 0.62
N SER A 343 17.89 -2.29 1.59
CA SER A 343 19.29 -2.73 1.57
C SER A 343 19.55 -3.71 0.43
N MET A 344 18.63 -4.66 0.19
CA MET A 344 18.75 -5.61 -0.93
C MET A 344 18.60 -4.91 -2.29
N HIS A 345 17.65 -3.97 -2.43
CA HIS A 345 17.51 -3.18 -3.64
C HIS A 345 18.82 -2.44 -3.97
N ARG A 346 19.40 -1.77 -2.99
CA ARG A 346 20.68 -1.06 -3.15
C ARG A 346 21.82 -2.01 -3.48
N ALA A 347 21.92 -3.15 -2.78
CA ALA A 347 22.95 -4.14 -3.05
C ALA A 347 22.87 -4.72 -4.47
N VAL A 348 21.67 -4.94 -5.00
CA VAL A 348 21.44 -5.38 -6.39
C VAL A 348 21.94 -4.34 -7.38
N LEU A 349 21.71 -3.05 -7.12
CA LEU A 349 22.12 -1.96 -8.04
C LEU A 349 23.62 -1.66 -8.00
N LEU A 350 24.26 -1.75 -6.82
CA LEU A 350 25.65 -1.31 -6.65
C LEU A 350 26.67 -2.46 -6.78
N SER A 351 26.28 -3.70 -6.54
CA SER A 351 27.17 -4.85 -6.70
C SER A 351 27.56 -5.00 -8.17
N GLN A 352 28.88 -5.04 -8.44
CA GLN A 352 29.44 -5.25 -9.79
C GLN A 352 29.49 -6.74 -10.16
N ASP A 353 29.55 -7.62 -9.17
CA ASP A 353 29.65 -9.07 -9.33
C ASP A 353 28.26 -9.75 -9.31
N THR A 354 28.21 -11.00 -9.74
CA THR A 354 27.04 -11.87 -9.58
C THR A 354 26.82 -12.31 -8.13
N MET A 355 27.83 -12.10 -7.26
CA MET A 355 27.79 -12.42 -5.83
C MET A 355 27.75 -11.15 -5.00
N ILE A 356 26.66 -10.95 -4.25
CA ILE A 356 26.52 -9.86 -3.29
C ILE A 356 27.33 -10.18 -2.04
N LYS A 357 28.26 -9.30 -1.66
CA LYS A 357 29.16 -9.42 -0.51
C LYS A 357 28.62 -8.62 0.70
N ALA A 358 29.21 -8.85 1.88
CA ALA A 358 28.83 -8.13 3.10
C ALA A 358 28.97 -6.60 2.95
N ASP A 359 30.00 -6.12 2.25
CA ASP A 359 30.24 -4.70 2.02
C ASP A 359 29.17 -4.03 1.17
N ASP A 360 28.58 -4.77 0.22
CA ASP A 360 27.47 -4.27 -0.61
C ASP A 360 26.21 -4.00 0.24
N ILE A 361 26.07 -4.69 1.36
CA ILE A 361 24.93 -4.57 2.28
C ILE A 361 25.19 -3.50 3.35
N LEU A 362 26.34 -3.55 3.99
CA LEU A 362 26.70 -2.74 5.16
C LEU A 362 27.42 -1.43 4.82
N GLY A 363 28.02 -1.32 3.63
CA GLY A 363 28.96 -0.27 3.24
C GLY A 363 28.47 1.18 3.29
N LEU A 364 27.19 1.45 3.62
CA LEU A 364 26.66 2.81 3.76
C LEU A 364 26.12 3.11 5.17
N SER A 365 25.98 2.11 6.04
CA SER A 365 25.61 2.34 7.45
C SER A 365 26.75 2.93 8.24
N THR A 366 27.99 2.73 7.79
CA THR A 366 29.22 3.23 8.46
C THR A 366 29.49 4.71 8.13
N GLN A 367 29.06 5.22 6.97
CA GLN A 367 29.29 6.61 6.59
C GLN A 367 28.38 7.59 7.35
N GLN A 368 27.18 7.19 7.74
CA GLN A 368 26.30 8.04 8.56
C GLN A 368 26.73 8.14 10.02
N LYS A 369 27.45 7.13 10.57
CA LYS A 369 27.98 7.20 11.95
C LYS A 369 29.23 8.07 12.06
N VAL A 370 30.01 8.24 10.98
CA VAL A 370 31.23 9.07 11.00
C VAL A 370 30.92 10.56 10.91
N GLN A 371 29.82 10.95 10.27
CA GLN A 371 29.43 12.38 10.22
C GLN A 371 28.84 12.91 11.53
N THR A 372 28.20 12.06 12.34
CA THR A 372 27.64 12.48 13.64
C THR A 372 28.67 12.55 14.77
N VAL A 373 29.84 11.93 14.63
CA VAL A 373 30.92 12.00 15.63
C VAL A 373 31.86 13.19 15.39
N HIS A 374 31.95 13.72 14.16
CA HIS A 374 32.83 14.86 13.85
C HIS A 374 32.22 16.23 14.19
N ASP A 375 30.90 16.34 14.36
CA ASP A 375 30.25 17.60 14.73
C ASP A 375 30.20 17.87 16.25
N GLN A 376 30.71 16.95 17.10
CA GLN A 376 30.74 17.13 18.55
C GLN A 376 32.11 17.55 19.12
N GLU A 377 33.19 17.62 18.33
CA GLU A 377 34.52 17.98 18.83
C GLU A 377 35.06 19.34 18.35
N ALA A 378 34.28 20.18 17.71
CA ALA A 378 34.74 21.51 17.28
C ALA A 378 33.97 22.64 17.98
N ASN A 379 34.22 22.87 19.26
CA ASN A 379 33.95 24.15 19.90
C ASN A 379 35.09 24.50 20.85
N PRO A 380 36.13 25.21 20.43
CA PRO A 380 37.02 25.88 21.34
C PRO A 380 36.36 27.18 21.83
N VAL A 381 36.10 27.20 23.11
CA VAL A 381 35.74 28.37 23.90
C VAL A 381 36.72 29.51 23.62
N LEU A 382 36.26 30.62 23.03
CA LEU A 382 36.93 31.92 23.06
C LEU A 382 36.23 32.80 24.09
N VAL A 383 36.80 32.76 25.31
CA VAL A 383 36.47 33.70 26.38
C VAL A 383 37.36 34.92 26.25
N GLY A 384 36.76 36.06 26.04
CA GLY A 384 37.10 37.35 26.63
C GLY A 384 38.41 38.04 26.27
N ARG A 385 38.34 39.13 25.47
CA ARG A 385 39.09 40.34 25.74
C ARG A 385 38.20 41.58 25.55
N LYS A 386 38.15 42.40 26.61
CA LYS A 386 37.50 43.69 26.63
C LYS A 386 38.23 44.65 25.70
N MET A 387 37.48 45.42 24.90
CA MET A 387 37.93 46.69 24.32
C MET A 387 37.81 47.75 25.39
N SER A 388 38.95 48.25 25.82
CA SER A 388 39.13 49.62 26.37
C SER A 388 40.54 50.08 25.96
N ASP A 389 40.60 51.34 25.48
CA ASP A 389 41.75 52.18 25.18
C ASP A 389 42.40 52.02 23.78
N VAL A 390 42.02 52.82 22.83
CA VAL A 390 42.53 54.14 22.37
C VAL A 390 41.59 54.67 21.30
#